data_0a0206cc8cd594cce6beb1116caf5a00
#
_entry.id   0a0206cc8cd594cce6beb1116caf5a00
#
_cell.length_a   1.000
_cell.length_b   1.000
_cell.length_c   1.000
_cell.angle_alpha   90.00
_cell.angle_beta   90.00
_cell.angle_gamma   90.00
#
_symmetry.space_group_name_H-M   'P 1'
#
loop_
_entity.id
_entity.type
_entity.pdbx_description
1 polymer ?
#
loop_
_entity_poly.entity_id
_entity_poly.type
_entity_poly.pdbx_seq_one_letter_code
_entity_poly.pdbx_strand_id
1 'polypeptide(L)'
;GPGDPEATGKYSVNMIKNLLKVRDLPIFGICLGHQMLALSLGAQTIKMNHGHHGANHPVKDLSTGKVEITAMNHGFAVNTQSLPNNVEETHISLFDGSNCGIKLVGRPVYSVQHHPEASPGPMDSFYLFERFAADIESKRLLNA
;
A
#
# COMPACT_ATOMS: atom_id res chain seq x y z
N GLY A 1 6.79 -8.58 6.36
CA GLY A 1 6.97 -9.92 6.85
C GLY A 1 5.75 -10.79 6.66
N PRO A 2 5.91 -12.11 6.62
CA PRO A 2 4.83 -13.02 6.31
C PRO A 2 3.91 -13.36 7.49
N GLY A 3 4.05 -12.72 8.63
CA GLY A 3 3.19 -12.97 9.78
C GLY A 3 1.82 -12.32 9.67
N ASP A 4 0.93 -12.64 10.62
CA ASP A 4 -0.38 -12.01 10.72
C ASP A 4 -0.20 -10.54 11.13
N PRO A 5 -0.59 -9.58 10.29
CA PRO A 5 -0.38 -8.17 10.60
C PRO A 5 -1.14 -7.71 11.84
N GLU A 6 -2.34 -8.23 12.10
CA GLU A 6 -3.10 -7.84 13.29
C GLU A 6 -2.45 -8.33 14.58
N ALA A 7 -1.85 -9.52 14.54
CA ALA A 7 -1.21 -10.11 15.72
C ALA A 7 0.15 -9.47 16.04
N THR A 8 0.90 -9.03 15.03
CA THR A 8 2.29 -8.59 15.18
C THR A 8 2.47 -7.09 15.06
N GLY A 9 1.48 -6.35 14.60
CA GLY A 9 1.61 -4.96 14.18
C GLY A 9 1.09 -3.90 15.14
N LYS A 10 0.70 -4.24 16.36
CA LYS A 10 0.06 -3.25 17.26
C LYS A 10 0.91 -2.00 17.47
N TYR A 11 2.20 -2.15 17.70
CA TYR A 11 3.09 -1.01 17.91
C TYR A 11 3.19 -0.15 16.65
N SER A 12 3.39 -0.80 15.51
CA SER A 12 3.51 -0.09 14.22
C SER A 12 2.20 0.61 13.85
N VAL A 13 1.06 -0.03 14.10
CA VAL A 13 -0.26 0.58 13.84
C VAL A 13 -0.44 1.82 14.68
N ASN A 14 -0.11 1.78 15.98
CA ASN A 14 -0.22 2.94 16.86
C ASN A 14 0.72 4.07 16.43
N MET A 15 1.93 3.75 16.01
CA MET A 15 2.88 4.72 15.49
C MET A 15 2.32 5.41 14.23
N ILE A 16 1.77 4.64 13.30
CA ILE A 16 1.19 5.18 12.07
C ILE A 16 -0.02 6.06 12.38
N LYS A 17 -0.88 5.65 13.31
CA LYS A 17 -2.01 6.48 13.74
C LYS A 17 -1.54 7.84 14.25
N ASN A 18 -0.44 7.88 14.99
CA ASN A 18 0.13 9.14 15.46
C ASN A 18 0.68 9.98 14.31
N LEU A 19 1.34 9.36 13.33
CA LEU A 19 1.83 10.06 12.13
C LEU A 19 0.69 10.64 11.30
N LEU A 20 -0.44 9.95 11.22
CA LEU A 20 -1.62 10.41 10.49
C LEU A 20 -2.24 11.69 11.08
N LYS A 21 -1.93 12.02 12.32
CA LYS A 21 -2.36 13.29 12.94
C LYS A 21 -1.65 14.49 12.34
N VAL A 22 -0.52 14.30 11.69
CA VAL A 22 0.19 15.35 10.96
C VAL A 22 -0.39 15.39 9.54
N ARG A 23 -1.29 16.35 9.28
CA ARG A 23 -2.14 16.37 8.10
C ARG A 23 -1.40 16.30 6.77
N ASP A 24 -0.32 17.02 6.63
CA ASP A 24 0.41 17.13 5.34
C ASP A 24 1.59 16.17 5.22
N LEU A 25 1.74 15.26 6.17
CA LEU A 25 2.86 14.32 6.17
C LEU A 25 2.65 13.27 5.09
N PRO A 26 3.56 13.15 4.10
CA PRO A 26 3.50 12.06 3.13
C PRO A 26 3.82 10.72 3.80
N ILE A 27 3.02 9.71 3.51
CA ILE A 27 3.22 8.35 4.00
C ILE A 27 3.06 7.39 2.83
N PHE A 28 4.05 6.52 2.65
CA PHE A 28 4.03 5.48 1.63
C PHE A 28 4.36 4.13 2.27
N GLY A 29 3.39 3.23 2.30
CA GLY A 29 3.53 1.90 2.86
C GLY A 29 3.83 0.85 1.78
N ILE A 30 4.72 -0.08 2.09
CA ILE A 30 5.13 -1.15 1.17
C ILE A 30 4.97 -2.49 1.88
N CYS A 31 4.31 -3.45 1.25
CA CYS A 31 4.09 -4.82 1.73
C CYS A 31 3.47 -4.85 3.13
N LEU A 32 4.22 -5.22 4.16
CA LEU A 32 3.70 -5.19 5.53
C LEU A 32 3.29 -3.77 5.95
N GLY A 33 4.02 -2.75 5.48
CA GLY A 33 3.67 -1.35 5.71
C GLY A 33 2.31 -0.97 5.10
N HIS A 34 1.96 -1.53 3.96
CA HIS A 34 0.64 -1.39 3.36
C HIS A 34 -0.45 -1.95 4.28
N GLN A 35 -0.24 -3.15 4.81
CA GLN A 35 -1.20 -3.77 5.72
C GLN A 35 -1.34 -2.97 7.03
N MET A 36 -0.22 -2.51 7.58
CA MET A 36 -0.23 -1.69 8.79
C MET A 36 -0.93 -0.35 8.59
N LEU A 37 -0.72 0.28 7.42
CA LEU A 37 -1.43 1.51 7.09
C LEU A 37 -2.94 1.27 7.00
N ALA A 38 -3.36 0.20 6.34
CA ALA A 38 -4.78 -0.15 6.23
C ALA A 38 -5.40 -0.36 7.60
N LEU A 39 -4.74 -1.10 8.49
CA LEU A 39 -5.21 -1.30 9.87
C LEU A 39 -5.30 0.02 10.63
N SER A 40 -4.35 0.93 10.42
CA SER A 40 -4.32 2.24 11.05
C SER A 40 -5.47 3.12 10.60
N LEU A 41 -5.98 2.92 9.40
CA LEU A 41 -7.10 3.65 8.84
C LEU A 41 -8.46 3.03 9.17
N GLY A 42 -8.47 1.89 9.86
CA GLY A 42 -9.70 1.22 10.30
C GLY A 42 -10.12 0.04 9.44
N ALA A 43 -9.34 -0.33 8.44
CA ALA A 43 -9.60 -1.52 7.62
C ALA A 43 -9.15 -2.79 8.33
N GLN A 44 -9.48 -3.93 7.74
CA GLN A 44 -9.13 -5.25 8.25
C GLN A 44 -8.29 -6.02 7.23
N THR A 45 -7.51 -6.98 7.71
CA THR A 45 -6.78 -7.92 6.86
C THR A 45 -7.42 -9.29 6.92
N ILE A 46 -7.23 -10.07 5.84
CA ILE A 46 -7.72 -11.44 5.75
C ILE A 46 -6.60 -12.37 5.34
N LYS A 47 -6.63 -13.60 5.85
CA LYS A 47 -5.70 -14.63 5.43
C LYS A 47 -6.10 -15.13 4.05
N MET A 48 -5.12 -15.22 3.15
CA MET A 48 -5.34 -15.71 1.79
C MET A 48 -5.32 -17.23 1.77
N ASN A 49 -6.13 -17.85 0.89
CA ASN A 49 -6.07 -19.30 0.67
C ASN A 49 -4.72 -19.70 0.10
N HIS A 50 -4.23 -18.91 -0.85
CA HIS A 50 -2.89 -19.06 -1.42
C HIS A 50 -2.22 -17.70 -1.36
N GLY A 51 -1.10 -17.60 -0.66
CA GLY A 51 -0.31 -16.38 -0.63
C GLY A 51 0.29 -16.07 -2.00
N HIS A 52 0.72 -14.83 -2.16
CA HIS A 52 1.43 -14.40 -3.36
C HIS A 52 2.93 -14.35 -3.06
N HIS A 53 3.70 -15.17 -3.77
CA HIS A 53 5.16 -15.25 -3.60
C HIS A 53 5.82 -15.31 -4.96
N GLY A 54 6.83 -14.49 -5.18
CA GLY A 54 7.60 -14.48 -6.43
C GLY A 54 7.55 -13.15 -7.15
N ALA A 55 8.08 -13.12 -8.37
CA ALA A 55 8.36 -11.91 -9.13
C ALA A 55 7.51 -11.73 -10.38
N ASN A 56 6.47 -12.51 -10.58
CA ASN A 56 5.64 -12.50 -11.78
C ASN A 56 4.16 -12.29 -11.48
N HIS A 57 3.85 -11.34 -10.58
CA HIS A 57 2.48 -11.06 -10.17
C HIS A 57 1.93 -9.84 -10.89
N PRO A 58 0.96 -10.02 -11.83
CA PRO A 58 0.35 -8.89 -12.52
C PRO A 58 -0.61 -8.15 -11.59
N VAL A 59 -0.42 -6.85 -11.50
CA VAL A 59 -1.23 -5.94 -10.71
C VAL A 59 -1.77 -4.85 -11.61
N LYS A 60 -3.06 -4.56 -11.51
CA LYS A 60 -3.69 -3.49 -12.27
C LYS A 60 -3.78 -2.23 -11.43
N ASP A 61 -3.26 -1.13 -11.96
CA ASP A 61 -3.47 0.21 -11.42
C ASP A 61 -4.85 0.69 -11.89
N LEU A 62 -5.77 0.86 -10.95
CA LEU A 62 -7.15 1.20 -11.27
C LEU A 62 -7.30 2.63 -11.79
N SER A 63 -6.35 3.52 -11.48
CA SER A 63 -6.42 4.91 -11.96
C SER A 63 -6.04 5.06 -13.43
N THR A 64 -5.15 4.21 -13.93
CA THR A 64 -4.64 4.29 -15.31
C THR A 64 -5.08 3.12 -16.17
N GLY A 65 -5.50 2.01 -15.57
CA GLY A 65 -5.78 0.76 -16.27
C GLY A 65 -4.52 -0.02 -16.68
N LYS A 66 -3.34 0.47 -16.35
CA LYS A 66 -2.07 -0.21 -16.68
C LYS A 66 -1.87 -1.43 -15.80
N VAL A 67 -1.24 -2.45 -16.38
CA VAL A 67 -0.84 -3.66 -15.67
C VAL A 67 0.66 -3.60 -15.41
N GLU A 68 1.04 -3.83 -14.16
CA GLU A 68 2.41 -3.87 -13.71
C GLU A 68 2.78 -5.30 -13.32
N ILE A 69 3.97 -5.74 -13.69
CA ILE A 69 4.50 -7.02 -13.22
C ILE A 69 5.30 -6.76 -11.95
N THR A 70 4.91 -7.42 -10.87
CA THR A 70 5.38 -7.08 -9.54
C THR A 70 5.97 -8.26 -8.81
N ALA A 71 6.80 -7.97 -7.80
CA ALA A 71 7.29 -8.95 -6.84
C ALA A 71 6.45 -8.88 -5.57
N MET A 72 6.02 -10.04 -5.08
CA MET A 72 5.21 -10.16 -3.88
C MET A 72 5.72 -11.24 -2.95
N ASN A 73 5.49 -11.04 -1.65
CA ASN A 73 5.75 -12.07 -0.63
C ASN A 73 4.83 -11.82 0.56
N HIS A 74 3.59 -12.30 0.46
CA HIS A 74 2.61 -12.11 1.54
C HIS A 74 1.58 -13.22 1.56
N GLY A 75 1.07 -13.54 2.76
CA GLY A 75 0.00 -14.51 2.96
C GLY A 75 -1.29 -13.89 3.47
N PHE A 76 -1.30 -12.59 3.72
CA PHE A 76 -2.46 -11.81 4.14
C PHE A 76 -2.69 -10.67 3.17
N ALA A 77 -3.95 -10.26 3.02
CA ALA A 77 -4.32 -9.14 2.16
C ALA A 77 -5.27 -8.20 2.91
N VAL A 78 -5.30 -6.95 2.48
CA VAL A 78 -6.29 -5.99 2.98
C VAL A 78 -7.67 -6.38 2.45
N ASN A 79 -8.66 -6.44 3.34
CA ASN A 79 -10.04 -6.71 2.94
C ASN A 79 -10.65 -5.43 2.36
N THR A 80 -10.83 -5.38 1.04
CA THR A 80 -11.37 -4.21 0.35
C THR A 80 -12.72 -3.77 0.89
N GLN A 81 -13.57 -4.73 1.27
CA GLN A 81 -14.89 -4.42 1.80
C GLN A 81 -14.86 -3.75 3.17
N SER A 82 -13.73 -3.82 3.87
CA SER A 82 -13.53 -3.17 5.17
C SER A 82 -13.00 -1.75 5.06
N LEU A 83 -12.69 -1.26 3.87
CA LEU A 83 -12.12 0.08 3.69
C LEU A 83 -13.15 1.16 4.09
N PRO A 84 -12.74 2.16 4.91
CA PRO A 84 -13.59 3.31 5.19
C PRO A 84 -13.91 4.13 3.92
N ASN A 85 -14.91 4.98 3.99
CA ASN A 85 -15.35 5.78 2.84
C ASN A 85 -14.29 6.73 2.28
N ASN A 86 -13.34 7.15 3.11
CA ASN A 86 -12.26 8.06 2.70
C ASN A 86 -11.01 7.33 2.23
N VAL A 87 -11.05 6.01 2.11
CA VAL A 87 -9.94 5.18 1.64
C VAL A 87 -10.36 4.49 0.34
N GLU A 88 -9.58 4.67 -0.72
CA GLU A 88 -9.85 4.08 -2.02
C GLU A 88 -8.87 2.96 -2.33
N GLU A 89 -9.38 1.89 -2.97
CA GLU A 89 -8.55 0.85 -3.56
C GLU A 89 -7.88 1.39 -4.83
N THR A 90 -6.57 1.25 -4.94
CA THR A 90 -5.81 1.77 -6.09
C THR A 90 -5.26 0.69 -7.00
N HIS A 91 -5.00 -0.50 -6.46
CA HIS A 91 -4.40 -1.61 -7.20
C HIS A 91 -5.06 -2.92 -6.82
N ILE A 92 -5.21 -3.81 -7.79
CA ILE A 92 -5.73 -5.16 -7.58
C ILE A 92 -4.85 -6.20 -8.26
N SER A 93 -4.80 -7.40 -7.67
CA SER A 93 -4.17 -8.56 -8.30
C SER A 93 -5.03 -9.06 -9.44
N LEU A 94 -4.43 -9.31 -10.59
CA LEU A 94 -5.13 -9.94 -11.72
C LEU A 94 -5.26 -11.46 -11.56
N PHE A 95 -4.57 -12.05 -10.58
CA PHE A 95 -4.73 -13.48 -10.30
C PHE A 95 -6.01 -13.79 -9.54
N ASP A 96 -6.37 -12.99 -8.55
CA ASP A 96 -7.50 -13.29 -7.66
C ASP A 96 -8.33 -12.06 -7.26
N GLY A 97 -8.03 -10.88 -7.78
CA GLY A 97 -8.75 -9.66 -7.44
C GLY A 97 -8.46 -9.10 -6.05
N SER A 98 -7.50 -9.68 -5.31
CA SER A 98 -7.16 -9.19 -3.97
C SER A 98 -6.61 -7.77 -4.03
N ASN A 99 -6.79 -7.05 -2.92
CA ASN A 99 -6.29 -5.67 -2.81
C ASN A 99 -4.77 -5.63 -2.86
N CYS A 100 -4.23 -4.74 -3.67
CA CYS A 100 -2.79 -4.53 -3.80
C CYS A 100 -2.40 -3.06 -3.62
N GLY A 101 -3.33 -2.18 -3.28
CA GLY A 101 -3.01 -0.78 -3.02
C GLY A 101 -4.21 0.00 -2.51
N ILE A 102 -3.92 1.00 -1.67
CA ILE A 102 -4.91 1.92 -1.15
C ILE A 102 -4.36 3.34 -1.13
N LYS A 103 -5.25 4.32 -1.06
CA LYS A 103 -4.89 5.71 -0.79
C LYS A 103 -5.94 6.36 0.10
N LEU A 104 -5.50 7.31 0.90
CA LEU A 104 -6.38 8.18 1.69
C LEU A 104 -6.73 9.40 0.84
N VAL A 105 -8.02 9.59 0.57
CA VAL A 105 -8.48 10.67 -0.30
C VAL A 105 -8.13 12.04 0.30
N GLY A 106 -7.56 12.91 -0.52
CA GLY A 106 -7.21 14.27 -0.11
C GLY A 106 -5.94 14.40 0.71
N ARG A 107 -5.16 13.32 0.84
CA ARG A 107 -3.90 13.33 1.59
C ARG A 107 -2.81 12.57 0.84
N PRO A 108 -1.53 12.93 1.01
CA PRO A 108 -0.41 12.22 0.39
C PRO A 108 -0.09 10.93 1.15
N VAL A 109 -1.09 10.07 1.34
CA VAL A 109 -1.00 8.82 2.11
C VAL A 109 -1.49 7.69 1.23
N TYR A 110 -0.60 6.75 0.91
CA TYR A 110 -0.93 5.62 0.06
C TYR A 110 0.03 4.46 0.29
N SER A 111 -0.34 3.30 -0.20
CA SER A 111 0.46 2.10 -0.02
C SER A 111 0.18 1.07 -1.10
N VAL A 112 1.14 0.16 -1.29
CA VAL A 112 1.02 -0.97 -2.21
C VAL A 112 1.49 -2.25 -1.54
N GLN A 113 0.86 -3.37 -1.92
CA GLN A 113 1.18 -4.69 -1.36
C GLN A 113 2.48 -5.26 -1.93
N HIS A 114 2.77 -4.96 -3.19
CA HIS A 114 3.97 -5.45 -3.84
C HIS A 114 5.20 -4.64 -3.43
N HIS A 115 6.37 -5.14 -3.82
CA HIS A 115 7.65 -4.48 -3.58
C HIS A 115 8.07 -3.68 -4.83
N PRO A 116 7.83 -2.35 -4.89
CA PRO A 116 8.17 -1.57 -6.08
C PRO A 116 9.67 -1.58 -6.40
N GLU A 117 10.50 -1.65 -5.36
CA GLU A 117 11.95 -1.69 -5.49
C GLU A 117 12.48 -2.97 -6.13
N ALA A 118 11.68 -4.04 -6.11
CA ALA A 118 12.06 -5.36 -6.62
C ALA A 118 11.27 -5.76 -7.86
N SER A 119 10.62 -4.81 -8.54
CA SER A 119 9.84 -5.09 -9.74
C SER A 119 10.75 -5.65 -10.85
N PRO A 120 10.35 -6.77 -11.51
CA PRO A 120 11.16 -7.36 -12.57
C PRO A 120 11.20 -6.53 -13.86
N GLY A 121 10.17 -5.75 -14.13
CA GLY A 121 10.18 -4.80 -15.24
C GLY A 121 11.05 -3.59 -14.89
N PRO A 122 11.80 -3.03 -15.85
CA PRO A 122 12.79 -2.00 -15.54
C PRO A 122 12.25 -0.79 -14.78
N MET A 123 11.03 -0.38 -15.01
CA MET A 123 10.47 0.83 -14.39
C MET A 123 9.01 0.67 -14.02
N ASP A 124 8.48 -0.56 -13.95
CA ASP A 124 7.04 -0.79 -13.83
C ASP A 124 6.38 -0.10 -12.65
N SER A 125 7.03 -0.12 -11.47
CA SER A 125 6.48 0.50 -10.26
C SER A 125 7.30 1.68 -9.76
N PHE A 126 8.29 2.13 -10.51
CA PHE A 126 9.19 3.21 -10.08
C PHE A 126 8.45 4.54 -9.91
N TYR A 127 7.37 4.75 -10.64
CA TYR A 127 6.55 5.96 -10.53
C TYR A 127 6.04 6.22 -9.10
N LEU A 128 5.89 5.17 -8.30
CA LEU A 128 5.43 5.31 -6.91
C LEU A 128 6.48 6.05 -6.06
N PHE A 129 7.76 5.75 -6.26
CA PHE A 129 8.83 6.46 -5.59
C PHE A 129 8.93 7.91 -6.05
N GLU A 130 8.76 8.16 -7.34
CA GLU A 130 8.75 9.51 -7.88
C GLU A 130 7.61 10.33 -7.29
N ARG A 131 6.42 9.75 -7.18
CA ARG A 131 5.25 10.39 -6.56
C ARG A 131 5.53 10.74 -5.10
N PHE A 132 6.10 9.79 -4.35
CA PHE A 132 6.39 10.00 -2.94
C PHE A 132 7.45 11.10 -2.75
N ALA A 133 8.48 11.10 -3.56
CA ALA A 133 9.50 12.14 -3.55
C ALA A 133 8.89 13.53 -3.85
N ALA A 134 7.98 13.60 -4.82
CA ALA A 134 7.29 14.85 -5.15
C ALA A 134 6.42 15.33 -3.98
N ASP A 135 5.73 14.42 -3.28
CA ASP A 135 4.90 14.76 -2.12
C ASP A 135 5.77 15.30 -0.97
N ILE A 136 6.93 14.70 -0.73
CA ILE A 136 7.88 15.17 0.28
C ILE A 136 8.37 16.59 -0.06
N GLU A 137 8.74 16.83 -1.32
CA GLU A 137 9.21 18.15 -1.76
C GLU A 137 8.11 19.20 -1.61
N SER A 138 6.86 18.87 -1.94
CA SER A 138 5.73 19.78 -1.77
C SER A 138 5.54 20.16 -0.31
N LYS A 139 5.65 19.21 0.60
CA LYS A 139 5.56 19.50 2.05
C LYS A 139 6.71 20.39 2.51
N ARG A 140 7.92 20.11 2.04
CA ARG A 140 9.10 20.94 2.38
C ARG A 140 8.89 22.39 1.96
N LEU A 141 8.37 22.62 0.76
CA LEU A 141 8.12 23.96 0.25
C LEU A 141 7.03 24.69 1.04
N LEU A 142 5.97 23.96 1.49
CA LEU A 142 4.91 24.56 2.30
C LEU A 142 5.40 25.01 3.67
N ASN A 143 6.45 24.38 4.19
CA ASN A 143 7.00 24.66 5.51
C ASN A 143 8.27 25.51 5.48
N ALA A 144 8.66 25.99 4.32
CA ALA A 144 9.90 26.78 4.15
C ALA A 144 9.69 28.29 4.45
#